data_3947fd4fd5f033ec697a52bc04a00bca
#
_entry.id   3947fd4fd5f033ec697a52bc04a00bca
#
_cell.length_a   1.000
_cell.length_b   1.000
_cell.length_c   1.000
_cell.angle_alpha   90.00
_cell.angle_beta   90.00
_cell.angle_gamma   90.00
#
_symmetry.space_group_name_H-M   'P 1'
#
loop_
_entity.id
_entity.type
_entity.pdbx_description
1 polymer ?
#
loop_
_entity_poly.entity_id
_entity_poly.type
_entity_poly.pdbx_seq_one_letter_code
_entity_poly.pdbx_strand_id
1 'polypeptide(L)'
;MKFLLLIALASLLATATQAVAQSAVPPAAQQLPVVKPATDGKVWGALVFASNEPAKGGGVEQPPANLKDLSQRLGKVFEYQHFEILGQHLQDVFREYESWVVPSKDLFLKVDSKGPAAGGGVNLHLQFWRDQQVLVKTDAVLRTGSPLLIGGPKWRDGQLIFVLILQ
;
A
#
# COMPACT_ATOMS: atom_id res chain seq x y z
N MET A 1 88.77 -37.31 -27.93
CA MET A 1 88.96 -36.37 -29.06
C MET A 1 88.02 -35.23 -28.80
N LYS A 2 88.56 -34.09 -28.30
CA LYS A 2 88.78 -32.88 -29.06
C LYS A 2 87.48 -32.36 -29.71
N PHE A 3 86.85 -31.21 -29.37
CA PHE A 3 87.17 -29.82 -29.59
C PHE A 3 86.25 -28.97 -28.77
N LEU A 4 86.71 -28.04 -27.94
CA LEU A 4 86.88 -26.59 -28.12
C LEU A 4 85.53 -25.85 -28.36
N LEU A 5 85.04 -25.11 -27.35
CA LEU A 5 85.30 -23.66 -27.02
C LEU A 5 84.64 -22.69 -28.07
N LEU A 6 83.67 -21.96 -27.63
CA LEU A 6 83.60 -20.55 -27.91
C LEU A 6 82.55 -19.84 -27.00
N ILE A 7 83.04 -18.94 -26.23
CA ILE A 7 82.29 -18.01 -25.39
C ILE A 7 81.75 -16.89 -26.27
N ALA A 8 80.48 -16.64 -26.22
CA ALA A 8 79.93 -15.37 -26.70
C ALA A 8 79.09 -14.73 -25.59
N LEU A 9 79.71 -13.67 -24.99
CA LEU A 9 79.13 -12.79 -24.01
C LEU A 9 78.17 -11.83 -24.73
N ALA A 10 76.86 -12.03 -24.63
CA ALA A 10 75.89 -11.07 -25.12
C ALA A 10 75.21 -10.42 -23.93
N SER A 11 75.55 -9.17 -23.68
CA SER A 11 74.96 -8.28 -22.71
C SER A 11 73.53 -7.91 -23.16
N LEU A 12 72.50 -8.46 -22.51
CA LEU A 12 71.14 -8.10 -22.77
C LEU A 12 70.72 -7.04 -21.77
N LEU A 13 70.61 -5.78 -22.20
CA LEU A 13 69.97 -4.71 -21.47
C LEU A 13 68.49 -5.06 -21.26
N ALA A 14 68.10 -5.37 -20.04
CA ALA A 14 66.70 -5.50 -19.67
C ALA A 14 66.08 -4.09 -19.50
N THR A 15 65.34 -3.64 -20.48
CA THR A 15 64.48 -2.48 -20.34
C THR A 15 63.26 -2.90 -19.55
N ALA A 16 63.19 -2.51 -18.29
CA ALA A 16 61.99 -2.67 -17.46
C ALA A 16 60.89 -1.74 -17.93
N THR A 17 59.94 -2.27 -18.70
CA THR A 17 58.70 -1.60 -19.01
C THR A 17 57.79 -1.64 -17.78
N GLN A 18 57.68 -0.53 -17.06
CA GLN A 18 56.72 -0.38 -15.99
C GLN A 18 55.31 -0.32 -16.65
N ALA A 19 54.55 -1.38 -16.53
CA ALA A 19 53.14 -1.38 -16.83
C ALA A 19 52.40 -0.56 -15.76
N VAL A 20 52.01 0.66 -16.13
CA VAL A 20 51.12 1.47 -15.29
C VAL A 20 49.76 0.77 -15.31
N ALA A 21 49.47 0.07 -14.22
CA ALA A 21 48.12 -0.46 -13.99
C ALA A 21 47.18 0.72 -13.83
N GLN A 22 46.49 1.10 -14.90
CA GLN A 22 45.31 1.95 -14.82
C GLN A 22 44.24 1.21 -14.00
N SER A 23 44.07 1.62 -12.74
CA SER A 23 42.91 1.22 -11.96
C SER A 23 41.68 1.72 -12.69
N ALA A 24 41.00 0.82 -13.42
CA ALA A 24 39.69 1.10 -13.97
C ALA A 24 38.73 1.33 -12.78
N VAL A 25 38.41 2.58 -12.51
CA VAL A 25 37.32 2.95 -11.61
C VAL A 25 36.06 2.27 -12.17
N PRO A 26 35.36 1.40 -11.39
CA PRO A 26 34.12 0.81 -11.87
C PRO A 26 33.17 1.94 -12.25
N PRO A 27 32.49 1.87 -13.40
CA PRO A 27 31.48 2.87 -13.74
C PRO A 27 30.50 2.93 -12.56
N ALA A 28 30.36 4.13 -11.98
CA ALA A 28 29.41 4.39 -10.92
C ALA A 28 28.06 3.82 -11.39
N ALA A 29 27.55 2.82 -10.65
CA ALA A 29 26.27 2.22 -10.95
C ALA A 29 25.28 3.39 -11.03
N GLN A 30 24.82 3.69 -12.24
CA GLN A 30 23.79 4.71 -12.46
C GLN A 30 22.59 4.20 -11.70
N GLN A 31 22.32 4.77 -10.53
CA GLN A 31 21.10 4.55 -9.81
C GLN A 31 19.96 4.99 -10.75
N LEU A 32 19.27 4.00 -11.31
CA LEU A 32 18.04 4.28 -12.05
C LEU A 32 17.15 5.15 -11.14
N PRO A 33 16.56 6.22 -11.66
CA PRO A 33 15.66 7.03 -10.86
C PRO A 33 14.57 6.11 -10.29
N VAL A 34 14.44 6.10 -8.98
CA VAL A 34 13.35 5.39 -8.29
C VAL A 34 12.07 6.11 -8.71
N VAL A 35 11.38 5.56 -9.70
CA VAL A 35 10.08 6.07 -10.12
C VAL A 35 9.12 5.79 -8.98
N LYS A 36 8.76 6.83 -8.23
CA LYS A 36 7.74 6.74 -7.20
C LYS A 36 6.41 6.38 -7.89
N PRO A 37 5.72 5.29 -7.45
CA PRO A 37 4.44 4.94 -8.04
C PRO A 37 3.45 6.11 -7.95
N ALA A 38 2.68 6.33 -9.02
CA ALA A 38 1.66 7.35 -9.02
C ALA A 38 0.58 7.01 -7.99
N THR A 39 0.36 7.91 -7.04
CA THR A 39 -0.75 7.77 -6.09
C THR A 39 -2.04 8.33 -6.70
N ASP A 40 -3.12 7.59 -6.57
CA ASP A 40 -4.47 8.05 -6.95
C ASP A 40 -5.22 8.69 -5.77
N GLY A 41 -4.54 8.90 -4.64
CA GLY A 41 -5.05 9.56 -3.46
C GLY A 41 -4.84 8.77 -2.17
N LYS A 42 -5.41 9.29 -1.09
CA LYS A 42 -5.43 8.60 0.21
C LYS A 42 -6.85 8.13 0.49
N VAL A 43 -6.97 6.90 0.93
CA VAL A 43 -8.24 6.32 1.39
C VAL A 43 -8.19 6.13 2.89
N TRP A 44 -9.11 6.76 3.59
CA TRP A 44 -9.41 6.44 4.97
C TRP A 44 -10.48 5.34 4.97
N GLY A 45 -10.21 4.28 5.72
CA GLY A 45 -11.13 3.18 5.92
C GLY A 45 -11.35 2.90 7.39
N ALA A 46 -12.59 2.62 7.76
CA ALA A 46 -12.97 2.25 9.10
C ALA A 46 -13.87 1.01 9.12
N LEU A 47 -13.73 0.22 10.18
CA LEU A 47 -14.67 -0.81 10.57
C LEU A 47 -15.56 -0.24 11.66
N VAL A 48 -16.85 -0.23 11.41
CA VAL A 48 -17.87 0.27 12.32
C VAL A 48 -18.77 -0.88 12.76
N PHE A 49 -19.06 -0.95 14.05
CA PHE A 49 -20.09 -1.80 14.60
C PHE A 49 -21.37 -0.98 14.77
N ALA A 50 -22.45 -1.47 14.18
CA ALA A 50 -23.78 -0.88 14.27
C ALA A 50 -24.68 -1.77 15.13
N SER A 51 -25.32 -1.19 16.14
CA SER A 51 -26.24 -1.90 17.04
C SER A 51 -27.42 -1.01 17.47
N ASN A 52 -28.45 -1.62 18.06
CA ASN A 52 -29.54 -0.89 18.71
C ASN A 52 -29.31 -0.74 20.23
N GLU A 53 -28.27 -1.39 20.76
CA GLU A 53 -27.84 -1.19 22.15
C GLU A 53 -26.64 -0.24 22.21
N PRO A 54 -26.57 0.62 23.23
CA PRO A 54 -25.41 1.48 23.42
C PRO A 54 -24.14 0.66 23.64
N ALA A 55 -23.01 1.19 23.18
CA ALA A 55 -21.70 0.56 23.37
C ALA A 55 -21.42 0.29 24.86
N LYS A 56 -21.10 -0.96 25.19
CA LYS A 56 -20.78 -1.39 26.56
C LYS A 56 -19.29 -1.14 26.87
N GLY A 57 -18.87 0.13 26.87
CA GLY A 57 -17.52 0.51 27.31
C GLY A 57 -16.42 0.15 26.31
N GLY A 58 -15.68 1.13 25.88
CA GLY A 58 -14.52 1.09 25.00
C GLY A 58 -14.22 2.51 24.58
N GLY A 59 -12.95 2.87 24.43
CA GLY A 59 -12.60 4.17 23.87
C GLY A 59 -13.18 4.25 22.47
N VAL A 60 -14.18 5.09 22.29
CA VAL A 60 -14.79 5.30 20.96
C VAL A 60 -13.76 6.06 20.11
N GLU A 61 -13.21 5.39 19.12
CA GLU A 61 -12.38 6.07 18.13
C GLU A 61 -13.22 7.14 17.43
N GLN A 62 -12.66 8.33 17.27
CA GLN A 62 -13.34 9.43 16.61
C GLN A 62 -13.07 9.40 15.11
N PRO A 63 -14.09 9.66 14.27
CA PRO A 63 -13.87 9.81 12.84
C PRO A 63 -13.04 11.08 12.56
N PRO A 64 -12.41 11.17 11.37
CA PRO A 64 -11.71 12.37 10.94
C PRO A 64 -12.61 13.62 11.01
N ALA A 65 -11.99 14.79 11.15
CA ALA A 65 -12.72 16.05 11.33
C ALA A 65 -13.71 16.37 10.19
N ASN A 66 -13.47 15.88 8.99
CA ASN A 66 -14.36 16.02 7.82
C ASN A 66 -15.51 15.00 7.79
N LEU A 67 -15.61 14.10 8.79
CA LEU A 67 -16.65 13.07 8.91
C LEU A 67 -17.34 13.09 10.28
N LYS A 68 -17.41 14.21 10.94
CA LYS A 68 -18.07 14.33 12.25
C LYS A 68 -19.54 13.89 12.24
N ASP A 69 -20.18 13.94 11.08
CA ASP A 69 -21.56 13.52 10.86
C ASP A 69 -21.71 12.06 10.41
N LEU A 70 -20.63 11.25 10.53
CA LEU A 70 -20.62 9.86 10.06
C LEU A 70 -21.76 9.04 10.63
N SER A 71 -22.00 9.10 11.95
CA SER A 71 -23.09 8.37 12.59
C SER A 71 -24.46 8.75 12.05
N GLN A 72 -24.66 10.04 11.76
CA GLN A 72 -25.90 10.52 11.15
C GLN A 72 -26.07 9.99 9.70
N ARG A 73 -24.99 9.92 8.93
CA ARG A 73 -25.00 9.37 7.58
C ARG A 73 -25.29 7.87 7.60
N LEU A 74 -24.67 7.15 8.54
CA LEU A 74 -24.89 5.71 8.71
C LEU A 74 -26.35 5.41 9.10
N GLY A 75 -26.92 6.18 10.03
CA GLY A 75 -28.31 6.02 10.45
C GLY A 75 -29.35 6.29 9.36
N LYS A 76 -28.99 6.97 8.27
CA LYS A 76 -29.86 7.12 7.09
C LYS A 76 -29.89 5.90 6.17
N VAL A 77 -28.88 5.03 6.27
CA VAL A 77 -28.69 3.87 5.38
C VAL A 77 -28.96 2.56 6.11
N PHE A 78 -28.56 2.49 7.36
CA PHE A 78 -28.66 1.30 8.19
C PHE A 78 -29.64 1.54 9.35
N GLU A 79 -30.52 0.59 9.61
CA GLU A 79 -31.57 0.67 10.65
C GLU A 79 -31.01 0.39 12.06
N TYR A 80 -29.95 1.12 12.45
CA TYR A 80 -29.34 1.04 13.77
C TYR A 80 -29.26 2.43 14.43
N GLN A 81 -29.22 2.44 15.76
CA GLN A 81 -29.19 3.68 16.56
C GLN A 81 -27.77 4.07 17.00
N HIS A 82 -26.90 3.10 17.16
CA HIS A 82 -25.55 3.29 17.67
C HIS A 82 -24.51 2.80 16.68
N PHE A 83 -23.44 3.58 16.50
CA PHE A 83 -22.34 3.30 15.59
C PHE A 83 -21.02 3.53 16.32
N GLU A 84 -20.23 2.47 16.47
CA GLU A 84 -18.93 2.46 17.15
C GLU A 84 -17.84 2.13 16.15
N ILE A 85 -16.80 2.98 16.05
CA ILE A 85 -15.62 2.69 15.24
C ILE A 85 -14.76 1.69 16.02
N LEU A 86 -14.60 0.49 15.49
CA LEU A 86 -13.78 -0.57 16.06
C LEU A 86 -12.30 -0.45 15.66
N GLY A 87 -12.04 0.24 14.58
CA GLY A 87 -10.72 0.51 14.08
C GLY A 87 -10.76 1.32 12.79
N GLN A 88 -9.69 2.05 12.53
CA GLN A 88 -9.56 2.88 11.32
C GLN A 88 -8.14 2.90 10.81
N HIS A 89 -7.99 3.16 9.52
CA HIS A 89 -6.69 3.20 8.87
C HIS A 89 -6.70 4.17 7.69
N LEU A 90 -5.60 4.89 7.50
CA LEU A 90 -5.38 5.76 6.36
C LEU A 90 -4.28 5.18 5.47
N GLN A 91 -4.58 4.96 4.20
CA GLN A 91 -3.69 4.30 3.25
C GLN A 91 -3.58 5.10 1.96
N ASP A 92 -2.35 5.23 1.43
CA ASP A 92 -2.14 5.68 0.06
C ASP A 92 -2.59 4.59 -0.92
N VAL A 93 -3.34 4.99 -1.95
CA VAL A 93 -3.78 4.08 -3.00
C VAL A 93 -2.96 4.36 -4.25
N PHE A 94 -2.24 3.35 -4.70
CA PHE A 94 -1.36 3.43 -5.86
C PHE A 94 -1.98 2.74 -7.06
N ARG A 95 -1.79 3.33 -8.26
CA ARG A 95 -2.16 2.70 -9.51
C ARG A 95 -1.23 1.50 -9.77
N GLU A 96 -1.79 0.40 -10.26
CA GLU A 96 -1.07 -0.83 -10.60
C GLU A 96 -0.46 -1.59 -9.40
N TYR A 97 -0.74 -1.14 -8.16
CA TYR A 97 -0.30 -1.79 -6.95
C TYR A 97 -1.48 -2.13 -6.05
N GLU A 98 -1.36 -3.23 -5.35
CA GLU A 98 -2.32 -3.61 -4.31
C GLU A 98 -2.16 -2.70 -3.10
N SER A 99 -3.26 -2.13 -2.64
CA SER A 99 -3.32 -1.37 -1.40
C SER A 99 -4.22 -2.09 -0.40
N TRP A 100 -3.84 -2.07 0.88
CA TRP A 100 -4.58 -2.76 1.92
C TRP A 100 -4.98 -1.80 3.03
N VAL A 101 -6.28 -1.68 3.27
CA VAL A 101 -6.83 -0.96 4.41
C VAL A 101 -7.14 -1.97 5.50
N VAL A 102 -6.48 -1.86 6.65
CA VAL A 102 -6.52 -2.84 7.74
C VAL A 102 -7.07 -2.20 9.01
N PRO A 103 -8.37 -2.01 9.12
CA PRO A 103 -8.98 -1.40 10.29
C PRO A 103 -9.14 -2.37 11.47
N SER A 104 -8.93 -3.67 11.27
CA SER A 104 -8.94 -4.68 12.32
C SER A 104 -8.00 -5.84 12.01
N LYS A 105 -7.75 -6.72 12.99
CA LYS A 105 -6.90 -7.90 12.81
C LYS A 105 -7.50 -8.94 11.88
N ASP A 106 -8.81 -9.06 11.90
CA ASP A 106 -9.53 -10.18 11.28
C ASP A 106 -10.20 -9.78 9.96
N LEU A 107 -10.38 -8.46 9.75
CA LEU A 107 -11.07 -7.92 8.61
C LEU A 107 -10.23 -6.86 7.92
N PHE A 108 -10.01 -7.04 6.64
CA PHE A 108 -9.21 -6.12 5.83
C PHE A 108 -9.79 -5.97 4.43
N LEU A 109 -9.47 -4.86 3.81
CA LEU A 109 -9.93 -4.50 2.49
C LEU A 109 -8.75 -4.35 1.55
N LYS A 110 -8.74 -5.14 0.49
CA LYS A 110 -7.87 -4.94 -0.65
C LYS A 110 -8.50 -3.90 -1.57
N VAL A 111 -7.70 -2.92 -1.95
CA VAL A 111 -8.11 -1.80 -2.79
C VAL A 111 -7.18 -1.74 -4.00
N ASP A 112 -7.71 -2.07 -5.16
CA ASP A 112 -6.99 -1.95 -6.43
C ASP A 112 -7.51 -0.71 -7.18
N SER A 113 -6.65 0.28 -7.40
CA SER A 113 -7.03 1.45 -8.20
C SER A 113 -7.10 1.10 -9.69
N LYS A 114 -8.20 1.47 -10.31
CA LYS A 114 -8.41 1.42 -11.76
C LYS A 114 -8.19 2.79 -12.42
N GLY A 115 -7.69 3.76 -11.66
CA GLY A 115 -7.42 5.10 -12.12
C GLY A 115 -8.56 6.09 -11.89
N PRO A 116 -8.40 7.32 -12.36
CA PRO A 116 -9.37 8.39 -12.18
C PRO A 116 -10.76 8.04 -12.73
N ALA A 117 -11.81 8.47 -12.03
CA ALA A 117 -13.17 8.30 -12.46
C ALA A 117 -13.68 9.51 -13.22
N ALA A 118 -14.56 9.30 -14.19
CA ALA A 118 -15.27 10.38 -14.87
C ALA A 118 -16.08 11.20 -13.83
N GLY A 119 -15.96 12.52 -13.89
CA GLY A 119 -16.61 13.42 -12.91
C GLY A 119 -15.92 13.50 -11.56
N GLY A 120 -14.67 13.04 -11.47
CA GLY A 120 -13.83 13.11 -10.26
C GLY A 120 -13.91 11.88 -9.37
N GLY A 121 -12.88 11.71 -8.53
CA GLY A 121 -12.72 10.53 -7.69
C GLY A 121 -11.88 9.44 -8.35
N VAL A 122 -11.94 8.23 -7.81
CA VAL A 122 -11.13 7.07 -8.23
C VAL A 122 -12.03 5.86 -8.42
N ASN A 123 -11.82 5.15 -9.54
CA ASN A 123 -12.42 3.84 -9.76
C ASN A 123 -11.63 2.80 -8.98
N LEU A 124 -12.30 2.02 -8.18
CA LEU A 124 -11.70 1.01 -7.32
C LEU A 124 -12.31 -0.36 -7.56
N HIS A 125 -11.47 -1.38 -7.57
CA HIS A 125 -11.89 -2.75 -7.34
C HIS A 125 -11.61 -3.11 -5.89
N LEU A 126 -12.62 -3.52 -5.16
CA LEU A 126 -12.59 -3.76 -3.74
C LEU A 126 -12.79 -5.25 -3.46
N GLN A 127 -11.95 -5.81 -2.60
CA GLN A 127 -12.11 -7.16 -2.10
C GLN A 127 -12.10 -7.13 -0.57
N PHE A 128 -13.19 -7.56 0.00
CA PHE A 128 -13.37 -7.64 1.43
C PHE A 128 -12.97 -9.01 1.95
N TRP A 129 -12.04 -9.07 2.88
CA TRP A 129 -11.47 -10.29 3.38
C TRP A 129 -11.73 -10.48 4.87
N ARG A 130 -12.00 -11.72 5.26
CA ARG A 130 -11.91 -12.20 6.64
C ARG A 130 -10.93 -13.35 6.65
N ASP A 131 -9.90 -13.25 7.47
CA ASP A 131 -8.80 -14.21 7.50
C ASP A 131 -8.22 -14.39 6.08
N GLN A 132 -8.33 -15.58 5.51
CA GLN A 132 -7.88 -15.91 4.16
C GLN A 132 -9.04 -16.04 3.15
N GLN A 133 -10.24 -15.62 3.52
CA GLN A 133 -11.44 -15.77 2.70
C GLN A 133 -11.97 -14.44 2.20
N VAL A 134 -12.23 -14.36 0.89
CA VAL A 134 -12.92 -13.23 0.30
C VAL A 134 -14.42 -13.33 0.60
N LEU A 135 -14.97 -12.33 1.28
CA LEU A 135 -16.40 -12.24 1.57
C LEU A 135 -17.18 -11.52 0.47
N VAL A 136 -16.60 -10.45 -0.07
CA VAL A 136 -17.24 -9.60 -1.08
C VAL A 136 -16.19 -9.13 -2.08
N LYS A 137 -16.58 -9.08 -3.37
CA LYS A 137 -15.86 -8.38 -4.44
C LYS A 137 -16.82 -7.40 -5.09
N THR A 138 -16.37 -6.15 -5.30
CA THR A 138 -17.21 -5.13 -5.94
C THR A 138 -16.35 -4.07 -6.59
N ASP A 139 -16.89 -3.43 -7.61
CA ASP A 139 -16.32 -2.22 -8.18
C ASP A 139 -17.09 -1.01 -7.66
N ALA A 140 -16.37 0.07 -7.38
CA ALA A 140 -16.96 1.29 -6.84
C ALA A 140 -16.21 2.53 -7.32
N VAL A 141 -16.91 3.65 -7.36
CA VAL A 141 -16.30 4.97 -7.53
C VAL A 141 -16.26 5.67 -6.19
N LEU A 142 -15.06 5.93 -5.70
CA LEU A 142 -14.88 6.67 -4.46
C LEU A 142 -14.63 8.15 -4.78
N ARG A 143 -15.44 9.04 -4.20
CA ARG A 143 -15.36 10.49 -4.41
C ARG A 143 -15.02 11.20 -3.11
N THR A 144 -14.27 12.29 -3.22
CA THR A 144 -13.98 13.15 -2.07
C THR A 144 -15.29 13.66 -1.45
N GLY A 145 -15.37 13.59 -0.11
CA GLY A 145 -16.54 14.05 0.65
C GLY A 145 -17.77 13.11 0.61
N SER A 146 -17.74 12.05 -0.21
CA SER A 146 -18.82 11.06 -0.32
C SER A 146 -18.33 9.70 0.19
N PRO A 147 -18.69 9.29 1.41
CA PRO A 147 -18.29 8.00 1.94
C PRO A 147 -18.98 6.86 1.18
N LEU A 148 -18.22 5.81 0.89
CA LEU A 148 -18.76 4.52 0.46
C LEU A 148 -19.03 3.68 1.69
N LEU A 149 -20.26 3.22 1.83
CA LEU A 149 -20.73 2.42 2.96
C LEU A 149 -20.98 1.00 2.48
N ILE A 150 -20.32 0.02 3.07
CA ILE A 150 -20.42 -1.39 2.71
C ILE A 150 -20.93 -2.17 3.91
N GLY A 151 -22.14 -2.73 3.82
CA GLY A 151 -22.68 -3.62 4.84
C GLY A 151 -21.87 -4.92 4.90
N GLY A 152 -21.32 -5.22 6.03
CA GLY A 152 -20.59 -6.45 6.33
C GLY A 152 -21.45 -7.50 7.00
N PRO A 153 -20.85 -8.54 7.57
CA PRO A 153 -21.57 -9.62 8.24
C PRO A 153 -22.23 -9.17 9.55
N LYS A 154 -23.21 -9.92 9.99
CA LYS A 154 -23.76 -9.83 11.34
C LYS A 154 -22.67 -10.19 12.35
N TRP A 155 -22.62 -9.44 13.43
CA TRP A 155 -21.64 -9.63 14.51
C TRP A 155 -22.27 -9.22 15.85
N ARG A 156 -22.21 -10.11 16.83
CA ARG A 156 -22.95 -9.95 18.10
C ARG A 156 -24.45 -9.67 17.83
N ASP A 157 -25.00 -8.68 18.47
CA ASP A 157 -26.36 -8.17 18.36
C ASP A 157 -26.58 -7.12 17.25
N GLY A 158 -25.56 -6.93 16.38
CA GLY A 158 -25.58 -5.92 15.35
C GLY A 158 -24.97 -6.36 14.03
N GLN A 159 -24.33 -5.41 13.35
CA GLN A 159 -23.71 -5.61 12.05
C GLN A 159 -22.39 -4.84 11.95
N LEU A 160 -21.44 -5.43 11.27
CA LEU A 160 -20.22 -4.73 10.85
C LEU A 160 -20.49 -3.94 9.57
N ILE A 161 -19.97 -2.74 9.51
CA ILE A 161 -20.04 -1.86 8.34
C ILE A 161 -18.64 -1.38 8.02
N PHE A 162 -18.25 -1.44 6.75
CA PHE A 162 -17.07 -0.75 6.28
C PHE A 162 -17.41 0.62 5.74
N VAL A 163 -16.60 1.58 6.07
CA VAL A 163 -16.68 2.95 5.58
C VAL A 163 -15.39 3.30 4.89
N LEU A 164 -15.46 3.76 3.65
CA LEU A 164 -14.32 4.27 2.90
C LEU A 164 -14.58 5.71 2.48
N ILE A 165 -13.55 6.53 2.53
CA ILE A 165 -13.59 7.89 1.99
C ILE A 165 -12.27 8.25 1.34
N LEU A 166 -12.35 8.95 0.22
CA LEU A 166 -11.20 9.57 -0.45
C LEU A 166 -10.89 10.89 0.26
N GLN A 167 -9.63 11.04 0.70
CA GLN A 167 -9.08 12.21 1.40
C GLN A 167 -8.40 13.18 0.41
#